data_749cf995af32f407728d4bf997a966fc
#
_entry.id   749cf995af32f407728d4bf997a966fc
#
_cell.length_a   1.000
_cell.length_b   1.000
_cell.length_c   1.000
_cell.angle_alpha   90.00
_cell.angle_beta   90.00
_cell.angle_gamma   90.00
#
_symmetry.space_group_name_H-M   'P 1'
#
loop_
_entity.id
_entity.type
_entity.pdbx_description
1 polymer ?
#
loop_
_entity_poly.entity_id
_entity_poly.type
_entity_poly.pdbx_seq_one_letter_code
_entity_poly.pdbx_strand_id
1 'polypeptide(L)'
;MFDSVREIGSAPGDPHQALVDAVHEGGASTLAAVLGDQGFVLRELALRPRELFTPSDVLAAEFTNVVGMIHELRSAMDALEARAAVALVESLTLQKQAEARARTAQEADQAPPPKKHLRDASREAAREVSMKIRKSPASAAHSLASQRRLVADMPEMLTALASAQVTSTVAHNASRSFAPLSPAQRAHADRLLGGRLPDLDGAGSETWDDAAAAAIAAADPYGQGRRHQRAKQERHVTVRRAEHGMATVTARVPALDGAKIRKRLSIEAERLRAAGDRRGHQAIQADSFVDTLLGQGDAMEPVTLDIGIMITERALLDPGTGDLAQIEGYGTAPAEVLREELRGPLGAALTQETDEAMGPDGPALRAVIRRLFLHPRSEELVAVESRARAFPAALAKFIRWRDLVCRGPFCNAPIRQTDHIALHAAGGHTCLDNGQGLCALCNDKEQQLHSVQRVGDSATDGHVVEWTSRTGTRRTTRARSLVTPKRSPHAEPPARSPRRRAARRRRRRPPSSRGPEVPAS
;
A
#
# COMPACT_ATOMS: atom_id res chain seq x y z
N MET A 1 15.27 18.93 -32.30
CA MET A 1 16.08 20.14 -32.23
C MET A 1 16.07 20.57 -30.77
N PHE A 2 16.80 19.82 -29.93
CA PHE A 2 17.08 20.13 -28.52
C PHE A 2 18.55 19.89 -28.30
N ASP A 3 19.35 20.76 -28.90
CA ASP A 3 20.74 20.97 -28.52
C ASP A 3 20.77 22.12 -27.53
N SER A 4 20.96 21.82 -26.28
CA SER A 4 21.78 22.56 -25.33
C SER A 4 21.58 21.95 -23.93
N VAL A 5 22.26 20.83 -23.64
CA VAL A 5 22.78 20.65 -22.28
C VAL A 5 23.73 21.82 -22.10
N ARG A 6 23.27 22.89 -21.45
CA ARG A 6 24.14 23.94 -20.93
C ARG A 6 25.09 23.24 -19.96
N GLU A 7 26.32 23.06 -20.40
CA GLU A 7 27.46 23.09 -19.48
C GLU A 7 27.36 24.41 -18.70
N ILE A 8 26.81 24.35 -17.49
CA ILE A 8 26.85 25.46 -16.55
C ILE A 8 28.28 25.50 -16.04
N GLY A 9 29.19 26.07 -16.85
CA GLY A 9 30.42 26.63 -16.37
C GLY A 9 30.03 27.79 -15.45
N SER A 10 30.10 27.56 -14.14
CA SER A 10 29.78 28.55 -13.13
C SER A 10 30.73 29.76 -13.27
N ALA A 11 30.15 30.92 -13.60
CA ALA A 11 30.84 32.17 -13.45
C ALA A 11 31.15 32.38 -11.94
N PRO A 12 32.31 32.92 -11.57
CA PRO A 12 32.61 33.23 -10.18
C PRO A 12 31.59 34.25 -9.68
N GLY A 13 30.72 33.82 -8.74
CA GLY A 13 29.63 34.59 -8.16
C GLY A 13 28.21 34.09 -8.46
N ASP A 14 28.04 32.90 -9.03
CA ASP A 14 26.70 32.29 -9.18
C ASP A 14 26.11 31.98 -7.80
N PRO A 15 24.97 32.61 -7.43
CA PRO A 15 24.30 32.38 -6.12
C PRO A 15 23.85 30.93 -5.93
N HIS A 16 23.59 30.20 -7.01
CA HIS A 16 23.23 28.79 -6.93
C HIS A 16 24.43 27.92 -6.56
N GLN A 17 25.59 28.19 -7.15
CA GLN A 17 26.82 27.48 -6.80
C GLN A 17 27.25 27.78 -5.36
N ALA A 18 27.17 29.04 -4.93
CA ALA A 18 27.44 29.42 -3.54
C ALA A 18 26.55 28.70 -2.53
N LEU A 19 25.26 28.49 -2.87
CA LEU A 19 24.34 27.70 -2.03
C LEU A 19 24.72 26.22 -1.99
N VAL A 20 25.12 25.64 -3.13
CA VAL A 20 25.60 24.25 -3.20
C VAL A 20 26.86 24.08 -2.34
N ASP A 21 27.81 24.99 -2.44
CA ASP A 21 29.04 24.95 -1.66
C ASP A 21 28.74 25.07 -0.14
N ALA A 22 27.86 26.00 0.24
CA ALA A 22 27.43 26.15 1.65
C ALA A 22 26.75 24.88 2.20
N VAL A 23 25.98 24.16 1.37
CA VAL A 23 25.39 22.88 1.75
C VAL A 23 26.45 21.80 1.91
N HIS A 24 27.46 21.76 1.02
CA HIS A 24 28.59 20.82 1.14
C HIS A 24 29.39 21.05 2.42
N GLU A 25 29.67 22.30 2.76
CA GLU A 25 30.40 22.67 3.97
C GLU A 25 29.60 22.41 5.25
N GLY A 26 28.31 22.79 5.25
CA GLY A 26 27.43 22.68 6.42
C GLY A 26 26.74 21.32 6.59
N GLY A 27 26.83 20.43 5.61
CA GLY A 27 26.33 19.06 5.65
C GLY A 27 24.80 18.94 5.77
N ALA A 28 24.36 17.85 6.39
CA ALA A 28 22.93 17.49 6.45
C ALA A 28 22.03 18.52 7.14
N SER A 29 22.55 19.25 8.12
CA SER A 29 21.78 20.29 8.83
C SER A 29 21.49 21.49 7.95
N THR A 30 22.49 21.95 7.18
CA THR A 30 22.31 23.04 6.21
C THR A 30 21.40 22.63 5.07
N LEU A 31 21.54 21.42 4.54
CA LEU A 31 20.62 20.87 3.57
C LEU A 31 19.17 20.84 4.10
N ALA A 32 18.97 20.41 5.34
CA ALA A 32 17.63 20.37 5.95
C ALA A 32 17.03 21.78 6.10
N ALA A 33 17.83 22.81 6.42
CA ALA A 33 17.37 24.19 6.49
C ALA A 33 16.93 24.69 5.11
N VAL A 34 17.77 24.52 4.08
CA VAL A 34 17.45 24.91 2.70
C VAL A 34 16.17 24.23 2.21
N LEU A 35 16.02 22.91 2.41
CA LEU A 35 14.81 22.18 2.05
C LEU A 35 13.59 22.65 2.84
N GLY A 36 13.79 23.08 4.08
CA GLY A 36 12.74 23.67 4.92
C GLY A 36 12.21 24.97 4.35
N ASP A 37 13.10 25.89 3.98
CA ASP A 37 12.77 27.20 3.42
C ASP A 37 12.08 27.07 2.04
N GLN A 38 12.66 26.27 1.14
CA GLN A 38 12.04 26.00 -0.17
C GLN A 38 10.69 25.31 -0.02
N GLY A 39 10.59 24.34 0.89
CA GLY A 39 9.35 23.66 1.19
C GLY A 39 8.28 24.58 1.79
N PHE A 40 8.66 25.62 2.55
CA PHE A 40 7.73 26.65 3.02
C PHE A 40 7.16 27.45 1.84
N VAL A 41 8.02 27.98 0.97
CA VAL A 41 7.60 28.75 -0.21
C VAL A 41 6.66 27.93 -1.10
N LEU A 42 7.03 26.69 -1.43
CA LEU A 42 6.21 25.82 -2.28
C LEU A 42 4.85 25.50 -1.65
N ARG A 43 4.78 25.34 -0.32
CA ARG A 43 3.50 25.13 0.39
C ARG A 43 2.61 26.36 0.31
N GLU A 44 3.15 27.55 0.55
CA GLU A 44 2.38 28.81 0.46
C GLU A 44 1.82 29.01 -0.95
N LEU A 45 2.64 28.77 -1.98
CA LEU A 45 2.19 28.85 -3.37
C LEU A 45 1.11 27.81 -3.69
N ALA A 46 1.24 26.59 -3.19
CA ALA A 46 0.25 25.52 -3.40
C ALA A 46 -1.10 25.79 -2.70
N LEU A 47 -1.10 26.56 -1.62
CA LEU A 47 -2.33 26.96 -0.89
C LEU A 47 -3.09 28.13 -1.55
N ARG A 48 -2.49 28.79 -2.56
CA ARG A 48 -3.08 29.93 -3.29
C ARG A 48 -3.37 29.63 -4.77
N PRO A 49 -4.08 28.52 -5.11
CA PRO A 49 -4.19 28.05 -6.49
C PRO A 49 -4.96 29.01 -7.40
N ARG A 50 -5.94 29.78 -6.87
CA ARG A 50 -6.76 30.66 -7.69
C ARG A 50 -6.02 31.89 -8.20
N GLU A 51 -5.01 32.34 -7.48
CA GLU A 51 -4.20 33.51 -7.86
C GLU A 51 -3.14 33.14 -8.91
N LEU A 52 -2.52 31.96 -8.75
CA LEU A 52 -1.42 31.50 -9.60
C LEU A 52 -1.86 30.75 -10.86
N PHE A 53 -2.98 30.03 -10.78
CA PHE A 53 -3.44 29.11 -11.83
C PHE A 53 -4.79 29.56 -12.42
N THR A 54 -4.94 30.86 -12.70
CA THR A 54 -6.11 31.38 -13.41
C THR A 54 -6.06 30.94 -14.87
N PRO A 55 -7.03 30.14 -15.36
CA PRO A 55 -7.01 29.67 -16.74
C PRO A 55 -7.09 30.83 -17.74
N SER A 56 -6.24 30.77 -18.76
CA SER A 56 -6.25 31.68 -19.91
C SER A 56 -5.88 30.89 -21.15
N ASP A 57 -6.41 31.26 -22.29
CA ASP A 57 -6.13 30.67 -23.60
C ASP A 57 -4.67 30.87 -24.05
N VAL A 58 -4.01 31.89 -23.50
CA VAL A 58 -2.60 32.23 -23.84
C VAL A 58 -1.58 31.47 -22.97
N LEU A 59 -1.96 30.96 -21.80
CA LEU A 59 -1.03 30.44 -20.78
C LEU A 59 -0.83 28.91 -20.81
N ALA A 60 -1.39 28.17 -21.77
CA ALA A 60 -1.31 26.71 -21.80
C ALA A 60 0.16 26.21 -21.86
N ALA A 61 1.01 26.84 -22.64
CA ALA A 61 2.42 26.49 -22.75
C ALA A 61 3.20 26.74 -21.46
N GLU A 62 2.91 27.85 -20.77
CA GLU A 62 3.54 28.20 -19.49
C GLU A 62 3.16 27.19 -18.41
N PHE A 63 1.89 26.82 -18.30
CA PHE A 63 1.45 25.79 -17.36
C PHE A 63 2.06 24.41 -17.67
N THR A 64 2.26 24.08 -18.95
CA THR A 64 2.97 22.85 -19.34
C THR A 64 4.41 22.88 -18.87
N ASN A 65 5.11 24.01 -19.03
CA ASN A 65 6.48 24.18 -18.53
C ASN A 65 6.55 24.08 -17.01
N VAL A 66 5.62 24.70 -16.29
CA VAL A 66 5.54 24.57 -14.81
C VAL A 66 5.36 23.13 -14.38
N VAL A 67 4.50 22.37 -15.06
CA VAL A 67 4.32 20.92 -14.78
C VAL A 67 5.62 20.16 -15.05
N GLY A 68 6.34 20.46 -16.14
CA GLY A 68 7.63 19.86 -16.46
C GLY A 68 8.68 20.14 -15.39
N MET A 69 8.86 21.40 -15.01
CA MET A 69 9.82 21.81 -13.97
C MET A 69 9.53 21.18 -12.61
N ILE A 70 8.24 21.08 -12.22
CA ILE A 70 7.85 20.38 -10.99
C ILE A 70 8.22 18.89 -11.07
N HIS A 71 8.08 18.26 -12.24
CA HIS A 71 8.47 16.87 -12.44
C HIS A 71 9.98 16.67 -12.33
N GLU A 72 10.76 17.53 -12.95
CA GLU A 72 12.23 17.54 -12.87
C GLU A 72 12.70 17.71 -11.42
N LEU A 73 12.11 18.68 -10.70
CA LEU A 73 12.42 18.90 -9.29
C LEU A 73 12.11 17.67 -8.43
N ARG A 74 10.98 17.01 -8.67
CA ARG A 74 10.64 15.75 -7.96
C ARG A 74 11.68 14.65 -8.21
N SER A 75 12.13 14.49 -9.44
CA SER A 75 13.13 13.48 -9.81
C SER A 75 14.46 13.75 -9.11
N ALA A 76 14.93 15.01 -9.10
CA ALA A 76 16.12 15.41 -8.37
C ALA A 76 15.99 15.20 -6.85
N MET A 77 14.82 15.53 -6.28
CA MET A 77 14.53 15.28 -4.86
C MET A 77 14.48 13.79 -4.51
N ASP A 78 13.98 12.94 -5.39
CA ASP A 78 13.98 11.48 -5.19
C ASP A 78 15.41 10.91 -5.16
N ALA A 79 16.32 11.43 -6.03
CA ALA A 79 17.73 11.06 -6.00
C ALA A 79 18.42 11.53 -4.70
N LEU A 80 18.09 12.73 -4.24
CA LEU A 80 18.61 13.28 -2.99
C LEU A 80 18.06 12.51 -1.78
N GLU A 81 16.75 12.17 -1.76
CA GLU A 81 16.14 11.30 -0.74
C GLU A 81 16.85 9.94 -0.68
N ALA A 82 17.17 9.34 -1.83
CA ALA A 82 17.90 8.07 -1.87
C ALA A 82 19.26 8.16 -1.19
N ARG A 83 20.03 9.22 -1.44
CA ARG A 83 21.34 9.45 -0.79
C ARG A 83 21.18 9.68 0.73
N ALA A 84 20.21 10.48 1.15
CA ALA A 84 19.94 10.74 2.57
C ALA A 84 19.51 9.46 3.31
N ALA A 85 18.67 8.62 2.68
CA ALA A 85 18.23 7.36 3.25
C ALA A 85 19.38 6.35 3.40
N VAL A 86 20.33 6.32 2.47
CA VAL A 86 21.54 5.49 2.58
C VAL A 86 22.44 5.99 3.70
N ALA A 87 22.69 7.30 3.78
CA ALA A 87 23.46 7.90 4.86
C ALA A 87 22.85 7.61 6.25
N LEU A 88 21.52 7.58 6.37
CA LEU A 88 20.84 7.17 7.61
C LEU A 88 21.20 5.73 7.99
N VAL A 89 21.15 4.78 7.05
CA VAL A 89 21.53 3.38 7.31
C VAL A 89 22.98 3.25 7.75
N GLU A 90 23.89 3.99 7.10
CA GLU A 90 25.31 4.00 7.43
C GLU A 90 25.55 4.56 8.82
N SER A 91 24.92 5.69 9.16
CA SER A 91 25.01 6.32 10.48
C SER A 91 24.50 5.38 11.58
N LEU A 92 23.35 4.75 11.39
CA LEU A 92 22.82 3.75 12.33
C LEU A 92 23.70 2.51 12.44
N THR A 93 24.36 2.12 11.35
CA THR A 93 25.31 1.00 11.37
C THR A 93 26.52 1.33 12.23
N LEU A 94 27.08 2.54 12.07
CA LEU A 94 28.21 3.04 12.88
C LEU A 94 27.83 3.12 14.36
N GLN A 95 26.64 3.65 14.68
CA GLN A 95 26.13 3.69 16.06
C GLN A 95 26.06 2.30 16.69
N LYS A 96 25.47 1.31 15.98
CA LYS A 96 25.37 -0.07 16.48
C LYS A 96 26.74 -0.73 16.67
N GLN A 97 27.70 -0.43 15.78
CA GLN A 97 29.08 -0.90 15.94
C GLN A 97 29.76 -0.28 17.18
N ALA A 98 29.55 1.03 17.40
CA ALA A 98 30.09 1.72 18.57
C ALA A 98 29.47 1.17 19.89
N GLU A 99 28.16 0.99 19.93
CA GLU A 99 27.46 0.38 21.06
C GLU A 99 27.94 -1.06 21.35
N ALA A 100 28.18 -1.86 20.28
CA ALA A 100 28.68 -3.22 20.45
C ALA A 100 30.11 -3.23 21.00
N ARG A 101 31.00 -2.34 20.51
CA ARG A 101 32.36 -2.21 21.04
C ARG A 101 32.38 -1.80 22.50
N ALA A 102 31.51 -0.86 22.90
CA ALA A 102 31.39 -0.43 24.29
C ALA A 102 30.97 -1.56 25.21
N ARG A 103 29.99 -2.40 24.79
CA ARG A 103 29.55 -3.58 25.55
C ARG A 103 30.62 -4.66 25.64
N THR A 104 31.29 -4.99 24.53
CA THR A 104 32.38 -5.98 24.52
C THR A 104 33.55 -5.56 25.41
N ALA A 105 33.82 -4.26 25.52
CA ALA A 105 34.84 -3.76 26.42
C ALA A 105 34.45 -3.93 27.90
N GLN A 106 33.16 -4.01 28.21
CA GLN A 106 32.62 -4.21 29.58
C GLN A 106 32.44 -5.70 29.94
N GLU A 107 32.08 -6.57 28.99
CA GLU A 107 31.60 -7.94 29.27
C GLU A 107 32.53 -9.04 28.75
N ALA A 108 33.67 -8.73 28.14
CA ALA A 108 34.62 -9.69 27.52
C ALA A 108 33.98 -10.71 26.57
N ASP A 109 32.81 -10.38 26.00
CA ASP A 109 32.06 -11.25 25.09
C ASP A 109 32.37 -10.97 23.62
N GLN A 110 32.10 -11.94 22.73
CA GLN A 110 32.41 -11.81 21.31
C GLN A 110 31.49 -10.82 20.60
N ALA A 111 32.05 -9.86 19.90
CA ALA A 111 31.31 -8.88 19.10
C ALA A 111 30.51 -9.59 17.97
N PRO A 112 29.21 -9.25 17.78
CA PRO A 112 28.41 -9.85 16.71
C PRO A 112 28.97 -9.49 15.31
N PRO A 113 28.77 -10.38 14.32
CA PRO A 113 29.33 -10.20 13.01
C PRO A 113 28.83 -8.91 12.32
N PRO A 114 29.68 -8.22 11.52
CA PRO A 114 29.36 -6.92 10.89
C PRO A 114 28.06 -6.93 10.06
N LYS A 115 27.74 -8.04 9.41
CA LYS A 115 26.49 -8.21 8.63
C LYS A 115 25.22 -8.10 9.49
N LYS A 116 25.28 -8.46 10.79
CA LYS A 116 24.15 -8.33 11.70
C LYS A 116 23.84 -6.87 11.97
N HIS A 117 24.86 -6.05 12.25
CA HIS A 117 24.70 -4.62 12.49
C HIS A 117 24.05 -3.88 11.31
N LEU A 118 24.50 -4.19 10.08
CA LEU A 118 23.92 -3.61 8.87
C LEU A 118 22.45 -4.01 8.68
N ARG A 119 22.11 -5.27 8.98
CA ARG A 119 20.72 -5.74 8.87
C ARG A 119 19.80 -5.06 9.89
N ASP A 120 20.27 -4.94 11.12
CA ASP A 120 19.51 -4.33 12.20
C ASP A 120 19.38 -2.80 11.98
N ALA A 121 20.44 -2.13 11.54
CA ALA A 121 20.41 -0.73 11.13
C ALA A 121 19.44 -0.49 9.96
N SER A 122 19.42 -1.37 8.96
CA SER A 122 18.49 -1.25 7.83
C SER A 122 17.02 -1.40 8.24
N ARG A 123 16.72 -2.28 9.20
CA ARG A 123 15.37 -2.43 9.76
C ARG A 123 14.94 -1.21 10.55
N GLU A 124 15.85 -0.68 11.36
CA GLU A 124 15.62 0.53 12.15
C GLU A 124 15.41 1.74 11.22
N ALA A 125 16.30 1.95 10.23
CA ALA A 125 16.15 2.99 9.23
C ALA A 125 14.80 2.91 8.49
N ALA A 126 14.38 1.69 8.09
CA ALA A 126 13.09 1.50 7.46
C ALA A 126 11.93 1.92 8.37
N ARG A 127 12.04 1.71 9.67
CA ARG A 127 11.03 2.14 10.65
C ARG A 127 11.02 3.66 10.81
N GLU A 128 12.20 4.29 10.94
CA GLU A 128 12.34 5.75 11.01
C GLU A 128 11.73 6.42 9.76
N VAL A 129 12.14 5.97 8.58
CA VAL A 129 11.62 6.46 7.30
C VAL A 129 10.10 6.27 7.23
N SER A 130 9.58 5.06 7.54
CA SER A 130 8.15 4.76 7.57
C SER A 130 7.35 5.78 8.38
N MET A 131 7.80 6.06 9.61
CA MET A 131 7.13 6.98 10.51
C MET A 131 7.25 8.44 10.07
N LYS A 132 8.37 8.82 9.45
CA LYS A 132 8.63 10.19 8.98
C LYS A 132 7.80 10.52 7.74
N ILE A 133 7.83 9.65 6.73
CA ILE A 133 7.17 9.89 5.42
C ILE A 133 5.77 9.28 5.31
N ARG A 134 5.24 8.69 6.39
CA ARG A 134 3.88 8.11 6.48
C ARG A 134 3.62 6.98 5.47
N LYS A 135 4.62 6.13 5.23
CA LYS A 135 4.50 4.90 4.44
C LYS A 135 4.47 3.67 5.32
N SER A 136 3.91 2.55 4.84
CA SER A 136 3.97 1.30 5.60
C SER A 136 5.41 0.84 5.82
N PRO A 137 5.73 0.16 6.94
CA PRO A 137 7.09 -0.31 7.21
C PRO A 137 7.65 -1.23 6.13
N ALA A 138 6.81 -2.08 5.54
CA ALA A 138 7.21 -2.93 4.42
C ALA A 138 7.54 -2.11 3.16
N SER A 139 6.70 -1.10 2.84
CA SER A 139 6.97 -0.20 1.71
C SER A 139 8.24 0.61 1.92
N ALA A 140 8.47 1.13 3.13
CA ALA A 140 9.69 1.86 3.47
C ALA A 140 10.94 0.97 3.35
N ALA A 141 10.87 -0.30 3.82
CA ALA A 141 11.96 -1.25 3.69
C ALA A 141 12.28 -1.58 2.21
N HIS A 142 11.26 -1.76 1.37
CA HIS A 142 11.44 -1.97 -0.07
C HIS A 142 12.04 -0.75 -0.77
N SER A 143 11.54 0.47 -0.46
CA SER A 143 12.10 1.71 -0.99
C SER A 143 13.57 1.86 -0.60
N LEU A 144 13.89 1.66 0.68
CA LEU A 144 15.25 1.76 1.20
C LEU A 144 16.20 0.75 0.53
N ALA A 145 15.76 -0.50 0.33
CA ALA A 145 16.55 -1.50 -0.38
C ALA A 145 16.80 -1.12 -1.85
N SER A 146 15.83 -0.48 -2.50
CA SER A 146 15.96 0.04 -3.87
C SER A 146 16.91 1.24 -3.92
N GLN A 147 16.75 2.20 -3.02
CA GLN A 147 17.60 3.39 -2.90
C GLN A 147 19.07 3.02 -2.64
N ARG A 148 19.31 2.02 -1.77
CA ARG A 148 20.69 1.54 -1.53
C ARG A 148 21.34 0.96 -2.78
N ARG A 149 20.61 0.21 -3.61
CA ARG A 149 21.16 -0.30 -4.88
C ARG A 149 21.43 0.84 -5.86
N LEU A 150 20.51 1.80 -5.99
CA LEU A 150 20.73 2.99 -6.84
C LEU A 150 21.98 3.74 -6.43
N VAL A 151 22.17 4.02 -5.14
CA VAL A 151 23.30 4.81 -4.65
C VAL A 151 24.62 4.05 -4.71
N ALA A 152 24.61 2.76 -4.33
CA ALA A 152 25.84 1.98 -4.21
C ALA A 152 26.30 1.31 -5.52
N ASP A 153 25.36 0.86 -6.36
CA ASP A 153 25.66 -0.04 -7.46
C ASP A 153 25.17 0.44 -8.84
N MET A 154 24.38 1.55 -8.89
CA MET A 154 23.70 1.97 -10.11
C MET A 154 23.87 3.48 -10.37
N PRO A 155 25.11 3.98 -10.53
CA PRO A 155 25.37 5.41 -10.68
C PRO A 155 24.79 6.03 -11.96
N GLU A 156 24.68 5.29 -13.07
CA GLU A 156 24.08 5.78 -14.32
C GLU A 156 22.58 6.08 -14.13
N MET A 157 21.86 5.13 -13.58
CA MET A 157 20.43 5.31 -13.30
C MET A 157 20.16 6.36 -12.22
N LEU A 158 21.05 6.49 -11.23
CA LEU A 158 20.92 7.54 -10.22
C LEU A 158 21.16 8.93 -10.83
N THR A 159 22.14 9.07 -11.72
CA THR A 159 22.42 10.31 -12.46
C THR A 159 21.26 10.66 -13.40
N ALA A 160 20.75 9.69 -14.13
CA ALA A 160 19.59 9.87 -14.99
C ALA A 160 18.33 10.30 -14.21
N LEU A 161 18.14 9.77 -13.00
CA LEU A 161 17.07 10.20 -12.09
C LEU A 161 17.29 11.64 -11.61
N ALA A 162 18.51 11.97 -11.18
CA ALA A 162 18.85 13.30 -10.67
C ALA A 162 18.70 14.40 -11.74
N SER A 163 18.96 14.07 -13.01
CA SER A 163 18.83 14.96 -14.17
C SER A 163 17.46 14.87 -14.86
N ALA A 164 16.50 14.16 -14.26
CA ALA A 164 15.14 13.94 -14.76
C ALA A 164 15.05 13.28 -16.17
N GLN A 165 16.12 12.62 -16.64
CA GLN A 165 16.08 11.82 -17.86
C GLN A 165 15.20 10.57 -17.69
N VAL A 166 15.06 10.09 -16.46
CA VAL A 166 14.13 8.99 -16.11
C VAL A 166 13.25 9.38 -14.93
N THR A 167 12.06 8.80 -14.88
CA THR A 167 11.17 8.98 -13.73
C THR A 167 11.61 8.13 -12.54
N SER A 168 11.21 8.52 -11.33
CA SER A 168 11.39 7.73 -10.11
C SER A 168 10.89 6.28 -10.27
N THR A 169 9.76 6.09 -10.95
CA THR A 169 9.20 4.76 -11.23
C THR A 169 10.15 3.90 -12.07
N VAL A 170 10.71 4.44 -13.13
CA VAL A 170 11.66 3.73 -14.01
C VAL A 170 12.93 3.36 -13.24
N ALA A 171 13.54 4.30 -12.53
CA ALA A 171 14.76 4.06 -11.76
C ALA A 171 14.56 2.98 -10.67
N HIS A 172 13.44 3.04 -9.94
CA HIS A 172 13.13 2.05 -8.90
C HIS A 172 12.72 0.69 -9.47
N ASN A 173 12.07 0.63 -10.63
CA ASN A 173 11.77 -0.62 -11.34
C ASN A 173 13.06 -1.30 -11.81
N ALA A 174 13.99 -0.56 -12.44
CA ALA A 174 15.31 -1.07 -12.82
C ALA A 174 16.07 -1.59 -11.59
N SER A 175 16.14 -0.80 -10.51
CA SER A 175 16.76 -1.23 -9.25
C SER A 175 16.16 -2.52 -8.67
N ARG A 176 14.84 -2.67 -8.75
CA ARG A 176 14.14 -3.88 -8.30
C ARG A 176 14.46 -5.08 -9.19
N SER A 177 14.47 -4.90 -10.50
CA SER A 177 14.81 -5.94 -11.47
C SER A 177 16.26 -6.43 -11.29
N PHE A 178 17.19 -5.53 -10.95
CA PHE A 178 18.59 -5.85 -10.70
C PHE A 178 18.86 -6.42 -9.30
N ALA A 179 17.86 -6.48 -8.40
CA ALA A 179 18.03 -6.97 -7.04
C ALA A 179 18.68 -8.39 -6.92
N PRO A 180 18.39 -9.35 -7.81
CA PRO A 180 18.99 -10.69 -7.74
C PRO A 180 20.47 -10.75 -8.14
N LEU A 181 21.03 -9.69 -8.77
CA LEU A 181 22.41 -9.62 -9.21
C LEU A 181 23.37 -9.33 -8.05
N SER A 182 24.63 -9.71 -8.16
CA SER A 182 25.70 -9.22 -7.27
C SER A 182 25.99 -7.73 -7.49
N PRO A 183 26.65 -7.03 -6.56
CA PRO A 183 27.01 -5.62 -6.74
C PRO A 183 27.76 -5.32 -8.06
N ALA A 184 28.76 -6.14 -8.40
CA ALA A 184 29.52 -5.98 -9.64
C ALA A 184 28.67 -6.22 -10.90
N GLN A 185 27.78 -7.22 -10.87
CA GLN A 185 26.85 -7.48 -11.96
C GLN A 185 25.80 -6.36 -12.09
N ARG A 186 25.34 -5.77 -10.96
CA ARG A 186 24.44 -4.60 -10.99
C ARG A 186 25.09 -3.41 -11.64
N ALA A 187 26.31 -3.08 -11.25
CA ALA A 187 27.07 -1.99 -11.85
C ALA A 187 27.34 -2.21 -13.35
N HIS A 188 27.52 -3.46 -13.78
CA HIS A 188 27.65 -3.78 -15.21
C HIS A 188 26.31 -3.62 -15.95
N ALA A 189 25.22 -4.13 -15.40
CA ALA A 189 23.87 -3.99 -15.98
C ALA A 189 23.45 -2.51 -16.02
N ASP A 190 23.82 -1.72 -15.02
CA ASP A 190 23.54 -0.29 -14.95
C ASP A 190 24.22 0.48 -16.11
N ARG A 191 25.50 0.21 -16.36
CA ARG A 191 26.20 0.80 -17.52
C ARG A 191 25.56 0.41 -18.85
N LEU A 192 25.14 -0.85 -19.00
CA LEU A 192 24.48 -1.32 -20.23
C LEU A 192 23.14 -0.63 -20.45
N LEU A 193 22.35 -0.46 -19.37
CA LEU A 193 21.06 0.23 -19.43
C LEU A 193 21.25 1.74 -19.63
N GLY A 194 22.22 2.34 -18.93
CA GLY A 194 22.58 3.75 -19.05
C GLY A 194 22.99 4.14 -20.47
N GLY A 195 23.78 3.28 -21.15
CA GLY A 195 24.15 3.49 -22.55
C GLY A 195 22.99 3.46 -23.54
N ARG A 196 21.82 2.98 -23.12
CA ARG A 196 20.59 2.93 -23.93
C ARG A 196 19.58 4.03 -23.63
N LEU A 197 19.88 4.92 -22.67
CA LEU A 197 18.96 6.02 -22.29
C LEU A 197 18.45 6.83 -23.51
N PRO A 198 19.31 7.21 -24.49
CA PRO A 198 18.84 7.95 -25.66
C PRO A 198 17.81 7.18 -26.50
N ASP A 199 17.95 5.85 -26.60
CA ASP A 199 17.06 4.99 -27.38
C ASP A 199 15.73 4.72 -26.65
N LEU A 200 15.71 4.92 -25.33
CA LEU A 200 14.56 4.68 -24.45
C LEU A 200 13.76 5.95 -24.15
N ASP A 201 14.15 7.08 -24.71
CA ASP A 201 13.36 8.30 -24.59
C ASP A 201 11.99 8.12 -25.29
N GLY A 202 10.93 8.39 -24.53
CA GLY A 202 9.56 8.14 -24.99
C GLY A 202 9.10 6.67 -24.95
N ALA A 203 9.93 5.74 -24.50
CA ALA A 203 9.57 4.32 -24.41
C ALA A 203 8.54 4.04 -23.30
N GLY A 204 7.60 3.13 -23.57
CA GLY A 204 6.63 2.63 -22.60
C GLY A 204 7.28 1.66 -21.58
N SER A 205 6.54 1.35 -20.51
CA SER A 205 7.03 0.51 -19.42
C SER A 205 7.49 -0.89 -19.86
N GLU A 206 6.82 -1.52 -20.80
CA GLU A 206 7.21 -2.85 -21.30
C GLU A 206 8.58 -2.80 -22.02
N THR A 207 8.84 -1.74 -22.80
CA THR A 207 10.14 -1.55 -23.46
C THR A 207 11.27 -1.33 -22.45
N TRP A 208 10.99 -0.62 -21.36
CA TRP A 208 11.93 -0.47 -20.25
C TRP A 208 12.20 -1.79 -19.53
N ASP A 209 11.17 -2.60 -19.30
CA ASP A 209 11.29 -3.93 -18.68
C ASP A 209 12.11 -4.89 -19.56
N ASP A 210 11.91 -4.85 -20.87
CA ASP A 210 12.69 -5.62 -21.85
C ASP A 210 14.15 -5.17 -21.89
N ALA A 211 14.41 -3.86 -21.87
CA ALA A 211 15.77 -3.32 -21.83
C ALA A 211 16.51 -3.72 -20.54
N ALA A 212 15.82 -3.66 -19.40
CA ALA A 212 16.37 -4.12 -18.13
C ALA A 212 16.64 -5.64 -18.15
N ALA A 213 15.73 -6.43 -18.71
CA ALA A 213 15.92 -7.88 -18.85
C ALA A 213 17.13 -8.23 -19.74
N ALA A 214 17.32 -7.49 -20.84
CA ALA A 214 18.49 -7.64 -21.71
C ALA A 214 19.79 -7.29 -21.00
N ALA A 215 19.82 -6.19 -20.22
CA ALA A 215 20.98 -5.81 -19.42
C ALA A 215 21.31 -6.87 -18.34
N ILE A 216 20.30 -7.45 -17.68
CA ILE A 216 20.47 -8.55 -16.73
C ILE A 216 21.06 -9.79 -17.42
N ALA A 217 20.54 -10.15 -18.59
CA ALA A 217 21.01 -11.31 -19.34
C ALA A 217 22.48 -11.17 -19.77
N ALA A 218 22.89 -9.98 -20.18
CA ALA A 218 24.26 -9.66 -20.55
C ALA A 218 25.21 -9.62 -19.33
N ALA A 219 24.75 -9.09 -18.18
CA ALA A 219 25.56 -9.01 -16.96
C ALA A 219 25.71 -10.35 -16.23
N ASP A 220 24.77 -11.28 -16.39
CA ASP A 220 24.80 -12.63 -15.79
C ASP A 220 24.21 -13.69 -16.74
N PRO A 221 24.93 -14.05 -17.81
CA PRO A 221 24.44 -14.99 -18.84
C PRO A 221 24.08 -16.36 -18.27
N TYR A 222 24.81 -16.83 -17.25
CA TYR A 222 24.63 -18.16 -16.65
C TYR A 222 23.69 -18.18 -15.46
N GLY A 223 23.20 -17.02 -15.02
CA GLY A 223 22.36 -16.93 -13.82
C GLY A 223 20.86 -17.11 -14.05
N GLN A 224 20.40 -17.16 -15.30
CA GLN A 224 18.97 -17.19 -15.65
C GLN A 224 18.23 -18.35 -14.98
N GLY A 225 18.78 -19.57 -15.03
CA GLY A 225 18.18 -20.75 -14.39
C GLY A 225 18.03 -20.60 -12.88
N ARG A 226 19.10 -20.10 -12.20
CA ARG A 226 19.07 -19.84 -10.75
C ARG A 226 18.05 -18.79 -10.37
N ARG A 227 17.95 -17.69 -11.13
CA ARG A 227 16.95 -16.62 -10.92
C ARG A 227 15.53 -17.15 -11.11
N HIS A 228 15.30 -17.97 -12.14
CA HIS A 228 13.99 -18.60 -12.36
C HIS A 228 13.62 -19.54 -11.21
N GLN A 229 14.54 -20.39 -10.73
CA GLN A 229 14.30 -21.28 -9.60
C GLN A 229 13.98 -20.50 -8.31
N ARG A 230 14.70 -19.40 -8.03
CA ARG A 230 14.40 -18.51 -6.89
C ARG A 230 13.01 -17.88 -7.06
N ALA A 231 12.68 -17.33 -8.23
CA ALA A 231 11.36 -16.76 -8.50
C ALA A 231 10.24 -17.80 -8.34
N LYS A 232 10.49 -19.05 -8.68
CA LYS A 232 9.58 -20.16 -8.42
C LYS A 232 9.33 -20.41 -6.93
N GLN A 233 10.33 -20.24 -6.08
CA GLN A 233 10.17 -20.38 -4.62
C GLN A 233 9.39 -19.22 -4.01
N GLU A 234 9.36 -18.05 -4.66
CA GLU A 234 8.65 -16.84 -4.24
C GLU A 234 7.20 -16.77 -4.75
N ARG A 235 6.66 -17.87 -5.30
CA ARG A 235 5.25 -17.92 -5.72
C ARG A 235 4.32 -17.62 -4.56
N HIS A 236 3.33 -16.81 -4.82
CA HIS A 236 2.35 -16.45 -3.80
C HIS A 236 1.03 -15.99 -4.43
N VAL A 237 -0.03 -16.08 -3.63
CA VAL A 237 -1.31 -15.46 -3.92
C VAL A 237 -1.58 -14.40 -2.88
N THR A 238 -2.05 -13.25 -3.31
CA THR A 238 -2.50 -12.16 -2.43
C THR A 238 -3.93 -11.78 -2.76
N VAL A 239 -4.71 -11.54 -1.71
CA VAL A 239 -6.05 -10.97 -1.83
C VAL A 239 -6.02 -9.58 -1.18
N ARG A 240 -6.43 -8.56 -1.92
CA ARG A 240 -6.45 -7.17 -1.46
C ARG A 240 -7.82 -6.59 -1.62
N ARG A 241 -8.22 -5.77 -0.67
CA ARG A 241 -9.43 -4.98 -0.77
C ARG A 241 -9.36 -4.04 -1.98
N ALA A 242 -10.46 -3.97 -2.73
CA ALA A 242 -10.71 -2.98 -3.77
C ALA A 242 -11.90 -2.08 -3.38
N GLU A 243 -12.25 -1.14 -4.23
CA GLU A 243 -13.38 -0.23 -4.01
C GLU A 243 -14.72 -0.98 -4.14
N HIS A 244 -15.76 -0.39 -3.59
CA HIS A 244 -17.16 -0.87 -3.71
C HIS A 244 -17.39 -2.32 -3.26
N GLY A 245 -16.65 -2.79 -2.23
CA GLY A 245 -16.81 -4.16 -1.70
C GLY A 245 -16.14 -5.25 -2.53
N MET A 246 -15.39 -4.89 -3.56
CA MET A 246 -14.66 -5.84 -4.39
C MET A 246 -13.30 -6.21 -3.80
N ALA A 247 -12.76 -7.34 -4.23
CA ALA A 247 -11.41 -7.79 -3.90
C ALA A 247 -10.57 -8.00 -5.17
N THR A 248 -9.28 -7.67 -5.10
CA THR A 248 -8.32 -8.01 -6.14
C THR A 248 -7.51 -9.21 -5.70
N VAL A 249 -7.58 -10.30 -6.47
CA VAL A 249 -6.76 -11.49 -6.29
C VAL A 249 -5.60 -11.42 -7.27
N THR A 250 -4.37 -11.52 -6.77
CA THR A 250 -3.16 -11.52 -7.59
C THR A 250 -2.34 -12.76 -7.28
N ALA A 251 -2.01 -13.53 -8.31
CA ALA A 251 -1.17 -14.71 -8.20
C ALA A 251 0.15 -14.50 -8.94
N ARG A 252 1.28 -14.74 -8.28
CA ARG A 252 2.60 -14.83 -8.91
C ARG A 252 2.94 -16.30 -9.16
N VAL A 253 2.86 -16.70 -10.42
CA VAL A 253 3.06 -18.10 -10.87
C VAL A 253 4.07 -18.13 -12.03
N PRO A 254 4.62 -19.30 -12.40
CA PRO A 254 5.43 -19.45 -13.61
C PRO A 254 4.68 -18.96 -14.85
N ALA A 255 5.41 -18.35 -15.79
CA ALA A 255 4.82 -17.73 -16.98
C ALA A 255 3.93 -18.69 -17.80
N LEU A 256 4.38 -19.96 -17.94
CA LEU A 256 3.61 -20.99 -18.64
C LEU A 256 2.27 -21.28 -17.94
N ASP A 257 2.27 -21.36 -16.62
CA ASP A 257 1.05 -21.60 -15.84
C ASP A 257 0.09 -20.39 -15.94
N GLY A 258 0.63 -19.17 -15.88
CA GLY A 258 -0.15 -17.95 -16.15
C GLY A 258 -0.79 -17.93 -17.55
N ALA A 259 -0.04 -18.36 -18.57
CA ALA A 259 -0.56 -18.48 -19.93
C ALA A 259 -1.67 -19.54 -20.05
N LYS A 260 -1.48 -20.70 -19.39
CA LYS A 260 -2.51 -21.77 -19.34
C LYS A 260 -3.79 -21.27 -18.64
N ILE A 261 -3.66 -20.62 -17.47
CA ILE A 261 -4.81 -20.06 -16.74
C ILE A 261 -5.58 -19.08 -17.64
N ARG A 262 -4.89 -18.12 -18.25
CA ARG A 262 -5.51 -17.15 -19.14
C ARG A 262 -6.26 -17.84 -20.31
N LYS A 263 -5.60 -18.83 -20.94
CA LYS A 263 -6.22 -19.55 -22.07
C LYS A 263 -7.43 -20.37 -21.63
N ARG A 264 -7.35 -21.06 -20.47
CA ARG A 264 -8.46 -21.84 -19.92
C ARG A 264 -9.67 -20.97 -19.65
N LEU A 265 -9.48 -19.83 -18.96
CA LEU A 265 -10.57 -18.89 -18.66
C LEU A 265 -11.17 -18.29 -19.95
N SER A 266 -10.35 -18.02 -20.99
CA SER A 266 -10.85 -17.54 -22.28
C SER A 266 -11.73 -18.58 -22.97
N ILE A 267 -11.28 -19.83 -23.03
CA ILE A 267 -12.06 -20.93 -23.64
C ILE A 267 -13.41 -21.11 -22.92
N GLU A 268 -13.40 -21.08 -21.59
CA GLU A 268 -14.62 -21.23 -20.80
C GLU A 268 -15.60 -20.07 -21.03
N ALA A 269 -15.09 -18.85 -21.07
CA ALA A 269 -15.90 -17.68 -21.37
C ALA A 269 -16.50 -17.73 -22.79
N GLU A 270 -15.74 -18.19 -23.78
CA GLU A 270 -16.24 -18.39 -25.17
C GLU A 270 -17.33 -19.48 -25.22
N ARG A 271 -17.12 -20.60 -24.50
CA ARG A 271 -18.08 -21.69 -24.37
C ARG A 271 -19.41 -21.24 -23.78
N LEU A 272 -19.38 -20.51 -22.63
CA LEU A 272 -20.59 -20.03 -21.96
C LEU A 272 -21.33 -18.98 -22.81
N ARG A 273 -20.61 -18.10 -23.48
CA ARG A 273 -21.22 -17.15 -24.42
C ARG A 273 -21.88 -17.81 -25.64
N ALA A 274 -21.25 -18.85 -26.17
CA ALA A 274 -21.86 -19.65 -27.24
C ALA A 274 -23.12 -20.39 -26.77
N ALA A 275 -23.19 -20.74 -25.50
CA ALA A 275 -24.38 -21.31 -24.85
C ALA A 275 -25.47 -20.28 -24.50
N GLY A 276 -25.26 -18.98 -24.82
CA GLY A 276 -26.26 -17.93 -24.64
C GLY A 276 -26.04 -17.01 -23.44
N ASP A 277 -24.95 -17.15 -22.71
CA ASP A 277 -24.62 -16.23 -21.60
C ASP A 277 -24.35 -14.81 -22.15
N ARG A 278 -25.09 -13.83 -21.62
CA ARG A 278 -25.02 -12.42 -22.08
C ARG A 278 -24.05 -11.56 -21.30
N ARG A 279 -23.41 -12.08 -20.24
CA ARG A 279 -22.41 -11.35 -19.47
C ARG A 279 -21.19 -11.01 -20.34
N GLY A 280 -20.45 -9.96 -19.96
CA GLY A 280 -19.19 -9.60 -20.61
C GLY A 280 -18.15 -10.72 -20.46
N HIS A 281 -17.28 -10.91 -21.46
CA HIS A 281 -16.26 -11.95 -21.46
C HIS A 281 -15.38 -11.95 -20.19
N GLN A 282 -14.98 -10.77 -19.72
CA GLN A 282 -14.17 -10.64 -18.48
C GLN A 282 -14.95 -10.98 -17.21
N ALA A 283 -16.25 -10.67 -17.14
CA ALA A 283 -17.10 -11.03 -16.03
C ALA A 283 -17.24 -12.56 -15.91
N ILE A 284 -17.48 -13.24 -17.04
CA ILE A 284 -17.54 -14.70 -17.07
C ILE A 284 -16.20 -15.32 -16.65
N GLN A 285 -15.07 -14.76 -17.08
CA GLN A 285 -13.74 -15.24 -16.64
C GLN A 285 -13.55 -15.10 -15.13
N ALA A 286 -14.00 -13.97 -14.55
CA ALA A 286 -13.91 -13.74 -13.11
C ALA A 286 -14.79 -14.71 -12.32
N ASP A 287 -16.04 -14.92 -12.76
CA ASP A 287 -16.97 -15.85 -12.12
C ASP A 287 -16.43 -17.29 -12.21
N SER A 288 -15.98 -17.73 -13.40
CA SER A 288 -15.38 -19.07 -13.59
C SER A 288 -14.13 -19.28 -12.74
N PHE A 289 -13.32 -18.24 -12.54
CA PHE A 289 -12.16 -18.30 -11.63
C PHE A 289 -12.59 -18.50 -10.17
N VAL A 290 -13.59 -17.77 -9.71
CA VAL A 290 -14.15 -17.88 -8.36
C VAL A 290 -14.77 -19.24 -8.14
N ASP A 291 -15.63 -19.69 -9.07
CA ASP A 291 -16.33 -20.98 -8.99
C ASP A 291 -15.34 -22.16 -8.90
N THR A 292 -14.26 -22.10 -9.70
CA THR A 292 -13.20 -23.11 -9.66
C THR A 292 -12.48 -23.14 -8.31
N LEU A 293 -12.21 -21.98 -7.71
CA LEU A 293 -11.47 -21.90 -6.44
C LEU A 293 -12.33 -22.19 -5.21
N LEU A 294 -13.63 -21.89 -5.26
CA LEU A 294 -14.54 -22.13 -4.15
C LEU A 294 -15.18 -23.54 -4.20
N GLY A 295 -14.80 -24.38 -5.17
CA GLY A 295 -15.29 -25.76 -5.27
C GLY A 295 -16.72 -25.86 -5.78
N GLN A 296 -17.24 -24.82 -6.43
CA GLN A 296 -18.53 -24.87 -7.13
C GLN A 296 -18.45 -25.63 -8.46
N GLY A 297 -17.23 -26.10 -8.83
CA GLY A 297 -16.97 -27.01 -9.91
C GLY A 297 -16.25 -28.27 -9.38
N ASP A 298 -16.27 -29.37 -10.12
CA ASP A 298 -15.76 -30.71 -9.77
C ASP A 298 -14.25 -30.80 -9.39
N ALA A 299 -13.54 -29.69 -9.26
CA ALA A 299 -12.09 -29.65 -9.16
C ALA A 299 -11.48 -29.51 -7.76
N MET A 300 -12.26 -29.19 -6.72
CA MET A 300 -11.77 -29.03 -5.35
C MET A 300 -12.74 -29.67 -4.34
N GLU A 301 -12.19 -30.32 -3.31
CA GLU A 301 -13.02 -30.83 -2.21
C GLU A 301 -13.69 -29.68 -1.46
N PRO A 302 -14.98 -29.84 -1.10
CA PRO A 302 -15.71 -28.85 -0.30
C PRO A 302 -15.04 -28.65 1.06
N VAL A 303 -14.71 -27.40 1.41
CA VAL A 303 -14.10 -27.06 2.70
C VAL A 303 -15.02 -26.12 3.45
N THR A 304 -15.24 -26.38 4.74
CA THR A 304 -15.95 -25.45 5.61
C THR A 304 -15.05 -24.24 5.91
N LEU A 305 -15.45 -23.06 5.47
CA LEU A 305 -14.74 -21.81 5.70
C LEU A 305 -15.39 -21.05 6.87
N ASP A 306 -14.61 -20.74 7.93
CA ASP A 306 -15.03 -19.85 9.02
C ASP A 306 -14.49 -18.42 8.71
N ILE A 307 -15.38 -17.51 8.33
CA ILE A 307 -15.06 -16.12 8.02
C ILE A 307 -15.79 -15.22 9.02
N GLY A 308 -15.03 -14.50 9.84
CA GLY A 308 -15.58 -13.54 10.79
C GLY A 308 -16.13 -12.30 10.09
N ILE A 309 -17.42 -12.02 10.26
CA ILE A 309 -18.07 -10.78 9.80
C ILE A 309 -18.57 -10.03 11.02
N MET A 310 -18.20 -8.76 11.16
CA MET A 310 -18.72 -7.84 12.17
C MET A 310 -19.59 -6.79 11.49
N ILE A 311 -20.84 -6.72 11.90
CA ILE A 311 -21.83 -5.78 11.38
C ILE A 311 -22.67 -5.28 12.56
N THR A 312 -23.06 -4.00 12.57
CA THR A 312 -23.97 -3.49 13.60
C THR A 312 -25.37 -4.04 13.38
N GLU A 313 -26.16 -4.22 14.45
CA GLU A 313 -27.54 -4.68 14.36
C GLU A 313 -28.36 -3.76 13.43
N ARG A 314 -28.19 -2.47 13.55
CA ARG A 314 -28.82 -1.48 12.68
C ARG A 314 -28.44 -1.69 11.20
N ALA A 315 -27.15 -1.86 10.92
CA ALA A 315 -26.66 -2.07 9.55
C ALA A 315 -27.11 -3.41 8.96
N LEU A 316 -27.36 -4.42 9.82
CA LEU A 316 -27.88 -5.72 9.41
C LEU A 316 -29.38 -5.67 9.07
N LEU A 317 -30.16 -4.95 9.88
CA LEU A 317 -31.63 -4.97 9.81
C LEU A 317 -32.23 -3.84 8.99
N ASP A 318 -31.58 -2.66 8.93
CA ASP A 318 -32.11 -1.44 8.29
C ASP A 318 -31.36 -1.11 7.00
N PRO A 319 -32.01 -1.23 5.81
CA PRO A 319 -31.42 -0.85 4.53
C PRO A 319 -31.19 0.66 4.44
N GLY A 320 -30.07 1.05 3.80
CA GLY A 320 -29.80 2.47 3.50
C GLY A 320 -29.17 3.26 4.64
N THR A 321 -28.69 2.62 5.70
CA THR A 321 -27.99 3.27 6.82
C THR A 321 -26.66 3.89 6.39
N GLY A 322 -26.07 3.42 5.27
CA GLY A 322 -24.72 3.82 4.82
C GLY A 322 -23.60 3.34 5.73
N ASP A 323 -23.91 2.46 6.68
CA ASP A 323 -22.94 1.90 7.61
C ASP A 323 -21.99 0.92 6.92
N LEU A 324 -20.85 0.68 7.56
CA LEU A 324 -19.84 -0.25 7.10
C LEU A 324 -19.84 -1.49 7.97
N ALA A 325 -19.57 -2.63 7.37
CA ALA A 325 -19.28 -3.87 8.07
C ALA A 325 -17.82 -4.25 7.90
N GLN A 326 -17.33 -5.21 8.67
CA GLN A 326 -15.95 -5.64 8.64
C GLN A 326 -15.86 -7.14 8.42
N ILE A 327 -14.98 -7.54 7.52
CA ILE A 327 -14.72 -8.93 7.16
C ILE A 327 -13.30 -9.27 7.60
N GLU A 328 -13.16 -10.37 8.35
CA GLU A 328 -11.85 -10.87 8.81
C GLU A 328 -10.92 -11.13 7.60
N GLY A 329 -9.70 -10.61 7.67
CA GLY A 329 -8.71 -10.74 6.60
C GLY A 329 -8.88 -9.83 5.38
N TYR A 330 -10.07 -9.21 5.22
CA TYR A 330 -10.35 -8.28 4.11
C TYR A 330 -10.38 -6.81 4.58
N GLY A 331 -11.01 -6.54 5.71
CA GLY A 331 -11.23 -5.19 6.24
C GLY A 331 -12.65 -4.70 6.04
N THR A 332 -12.84 -3.41 5.82
CA THR A 332 -14.15 -2.75 5.78
C THR A 332 -14.84 -2.91 4.42
N ALA A 333 -16.11 -3.28 4.42
CA ALA A 333 -16.99 -3.36 3.25
C ALA A 333 -18.31 -2.61 3.51
N PRO A 334 -19.04 -2.15 2.47
CA PRO A 334 -20.39 -1.63 2.66
C PRO A 334 -21.31 -2.70 3.24
N ALA A 335 -22.05 -2.37 4.31
CA ALA A 335 -22.96 -3.32 4.94
C ALA A 335 -24.08 -3.78 4.00
N GLU A 336 -24.48 -2.94 3.05
CA GLU A 336 -25.47 -3.27 2.01
C GLU A 336 -25.06 -4.49 1.18
N VAL A 337 -23.81 -4.53 0.73
CA VAL A 337 -23.25 -5.64 -0.07
C VAL A 337 -23.29 -6.93 0.73
N LEU A 338 -22.83 -6.90 1.99
CA LEU A 338 -22.84 -8.07 2.85
C LEU A 338 -24.24 -8.55 3.20
N ARG A 339 -25.18 -7.63 3.39
CA ARG A 339 -26.58 -7.98 3.66
C ARG A 339 -27.20 -8.70 2.47
N GLU A 340 -26.89 -8.29 1.26
CA GLU A 340 -27.36 -8.96 0.04
C GLU A 340 -26.78 -10.37 -0.08
N GLU A 341 -25.48 -10.54 0.13
CA GLU A 341 -24.81 -11.85 0.13
C GLU A 341 -25.31 -12.78 1.26
N LEU A 342 -25.61 -12.22 2.43
CA LEU A 342 -26.08 -12.98 3.59
C LEU A 342 -27.60 -13.24 3.56
N ARG A 343 -28.37 -12.65 2.66
CA ARG A 343 -29.83 -12.74 2.65
C ARG A 343 -30.32 -14.17 2.52
N GLY A 344 -29.73 -15.01 1.68
CA GLY A 344 -30.03 -16.41 1.55
C GLY A 344 -29.67 -17.24 2.81
N PRO A 345 -28.40 -17.22 3.23
CA PRO A 345 -27.93 -17.97 4.41
C PRO A 345 -28.56 -17.53 5.73
N LEU A 346 -28.82 -16.21 5.93
CA LEU A 346 -29.50 -15.69 7.12
C LEU A 346 -30.99 -16.04 7.12
N GLY A 347 -31.67 -15.97 5.99
CA GLY A 347 -33.05 -16.41 5.87
C GLY A 347 -33.19 -17.87 6.24
N ALA A 348 -32.31 -18.72 5.75
CA ALA A 348 -32.28 -20.14 6.12
C ALA A 348 -31.95 -20.35 7.62
N ALA A 349 -31.00 -19.61 8.19
CA ALA A 349 -30.64 -19.74 9.60
C ALA A 349 -31.71 -19.22 10.58
N LEU A 350 -32.51 -18.23 10.17
CA LEU A 350 -33.61 -17.69 10.99
C LEU A 350 -34.92 -18.50 10.88
N THR A 351 -35.06 -19.32 9.83
CA THR A 351 -36.27 -20.12 9.60
C THR A 351 -36.14 -21.60 9.98
N GLN A 352 -34.90 -22.08 10.24
CA GLN A 352 -34.67 -23.47 10.63
C GLN A 352 -34.61 -23.65 12.15
N GLU A 353 -35.73 -23.97 12.76
CA GLU A 353 -35.82 -24.67 14.05
C GLU A 353 -35.69 -26.21 13.91
N THR A 354 -35.30 -26.75 12.78
CA THR A 354 -35.27 -28.20 12.56
C THR A 354 -33.99 -28.70 11.90
N ASP A 355 -33.41 -29.71 12.52
CA ASP A 355 -32.17 -30.43 12.19
C ASP A 355 -32.22 -31.29 10.90
N GLU A 356 -33.28 -31.19 10.10
CA GLU A 356 -33.51 -32.09 8.97
C GLU A 356 -33.69 -31.31 7.66
N ALA A 357 -32.64 -30.93 6.99
CA ALA A 357 -32.59 -30.83 5.52
C ALA A 357 -31.22 -30.33 5.05
N MET A 358 -30.24 -31.20 5.06
CA MET A 358 -29.06 -30.98 4.20
C MET A 358 -28.97 -32.12 3.21
N GLY A 359 -29.29 -31.82 1.95
CA GLY A 359 -28.92 -32.66 0.81
C GLY A 359 -27.39 -32.67 0.62
N PRO A 360 -26.84 -33.72 0.02
CA PRO A 360 -25.38 -33.94 -0.06
C PRO A 360 -24.61 -32.99 -1.02
N ASP A 361 -25.28 -32.08 -1.70
CA ASP A 361 -24.70 -31.35 -2.84
C ASP A 361 -24.59 -29.85 -2.58
N GLY A 362 -23.46 -29.41 -2.03
CA GLY A 362 -23.02 -28.02 -2.05
C GLY A 362 -22.32 -27.55 -0.77
N PRO A 363 -21.32 -26.66 -0.85
CA PRO A 363 -20.73 -26.03 0.33
C PRO A 363 -21.76 -25.10 0.97
N ALA A 364 -22.42 -25.58 2.03
CA ALA A 364 -23.37 -24.78 2.77
C ALA A 364 -22.65 -23.66 3.53
N LEU A 365 -22.87 -22.41 3.14
CA LEU A 365 -22.46 -21.26 3.93
C LEU A 365 -23.30 -21.26 5.22
N ARG A 366 -22.67 -21.58 6.36
CA ARG A 366 -23.32 -21.50 7.67
C ARG A 366 -23.01 -20.16 8.32
N ALA A 367 -24.03 -19.36 8.59
CA ALA A 367 -23.91 -18.12 9.34
C ALA A 367 -24.14 -18.38 10.84
N VAL A 368 -23.15 -18.08 11.68
CA VAL A 368 -23.29 -18.12 13.14
C VAL A 368 -23.30 -16.69 13.65
N ILE A 369 -24.43 -16.24 14.19
CA ILE A 369 -24.59 -14.90 14.74
C ILE A 369 -24.16 -14.89 16.20
N ARG A 370 -23.21 -14.02 16.55
CA ARG A 370 -22.79 -13.74 17.92
C ARG A 370 -22.98 -12.27 18.22
N ARG A 371 -23.69 -11.96 19.32
CA ARG A 371 -23.77 -10.58 19.80
C ARG A 371 -22.45 -10.20 20.46
N LEU A 372 -21.86 -9.11 20.01
CA LEU A 372 -20.68 -8.49 20.60
C LEU A 372 -21.11 -7.17 21.24
N PHE A 373 -20.64 -6.93 22.48
CA PHE A 373 -20.98 -5.71 23.19
C PHE A 373 -19.87 -4.68 22.97
N LEU A 374 -20.26 -3.46 22.60
CA LEU A 374 -19.37 -2.33 22.44
C LEU A 374 -19.44 -1.44 23.68
N HIS A 375 -18.32 -0.81 24.01
CA HIS A 375 -18.31 0.22 25.06
C HIS A 375 -19.14 1.44 24.58
N PRO A 376 -20.06 1.98 25.39
CA PRO A 376 -21.05 2.97 24.93
C PRO A 376 -20.45 4.28 24.38
N ARG A 377 -19.23 4.67 24.81
CA ARG A 377 -18.58 5.92 24.40
C ARG A 377 -17.47 5.72 23.38
N SER A 378 -16.63 4.68 23.56
CA SER A 378 -15.51 4.42 22.65
C SER A 378 -15.88 3.55 21.46
N GLU A 379 -17.07 2.93 21.48
CA GLU A 379 -17.58 2.02 20.44
C GLU A 379 -16.65 0.83 20.15
N GLU A 380 -15.78 0.50 21.12
CA GLU A 380 -14.86 -0.62 21.05
C GLU A 380 -15.37 -1.84 21.80
N LEU A 381 -14.89 -3.01 21.41
CA LEU A 381 -15.21 -4.28 22.04
C LEU A 381 -14.61 -4.37 23.46
N VAL A 382 -15.36 -4.89 24.44
CA VAL A 382 -14.94 -5.04 25.85
C VAL A 382 -14.64 -6.49 26.17
N ALA A 383 -13.55 -6.80 26.84
CA ALA A 383 -13.11 -8.17 27.15
C ALA A 383 -12.42 -8.36 28.50
N VAL A 384 -12.17 -9.62 28.87
CA VAL A 384 -11.71 -10.16 30.15
C VAL A 384 -10.18 -10.29 30.20
N GLU A 385 -9.57 -10.13 31.38
CA GLU A 385 -8.14 -10.32 31.67
C GLU A 385 -7.73 -11.79 31.81
N SER A 386 -6.45 -12.10 31.52
CA SER A 386 -5.83 -13.41 31.71
C SER A 386 -4.50 -13.30 32.46
N ARG A 387 -4.21 -14.27 33.33
CA ARG A 387 -2.92 -14.40 34.04
C ARG A 387 -1.86 -15.12 33.20
N ALA A 388 -2.22 -15.70 32.06
CA ALA A 388 -1.27 -16.41 31.19
C ALA A 388 -0.38 -15.42 30.42
N ARG A 389 0.91 -15.76 30.24
CA ARG A 389 1.83 -14.96 29.41
C ARG A 389 1.37 -14.88 27.94
N ALA A 390 0.88 -15.98 27.39
CA ALA A 390 0.33 -16.00 26.04
C ALA A 390 -1.14 -15.56 26.06
N PHE A 391 -1.57 -14.80 25.06
CA PHE A 391 -2.99 -14.46 24.91
C PHE A 391 -3.81 -15.71 24.69
N PRO A 392 -4.82 -16.03 25.53
CA PRO A 392 -5.75 -17.10 25.30
C PRO A 392 -6.42 -16.96 23.92
N ALA A 393 -6.76 -18.08 23.29
CA ALA A 393 -7.29 -18.08 21.92
C ALA A 393 -8.51 -17.16 21.73
N ALA A 394 -9.41 -17.12 22.71
CA ALA A 394 -10.58 -16.25 22.68
C ALA A 394 -10.20 -14.76 22.73
N LEU A 395 -9.27 -14.39 23.59
CA LEU A 395 -8.77 -13.00 23.71
C LEU A 395 -7.98 -12.59 22.47
N ALA A 396 -7.15 -13.48 21.94
CA ALA A 396 -6.41 -13.27 20.70
C ALA A 396 -7.36 -13.08 19.50
N LYS A 397 -8.42 -13.89 19.39
CA LYS A 397 -9.47 -13.75 18.35
C LYS A 397 -10.18 -12.39 18.49
N PHE A 398 -10.47 -11.99 19.71
CA PHE A 398 -11.13 -10.72 20.01
C PHE A 398 -10.25 -9.51 19.64
N ILE A 399 -8.95 -9.53 19.97
CA ILE A 399 -7.98 -8.49 19.56
C ILE A 399 -7.88 -8.39 18.04
N ARG A 400 -7.88 -9.53 17.33
CA ARG A 400 -7.89 -9.54 15.85
C ARG A 400 -9.13 -8.86 15.28
N TRP A 401 -10.30 -9.10 15.89
CA TRP A 401 -11.53 -8.46 15.47
C TRP A 401 -11.55 -6.96 15.75
N ARG A 402 -11.00 -6.52 16.90
CA ARG A 402 -10.86 -5.11 17.21
C ARG A 402 -9.90 -4.40 16.24
N ASP A 403 -8.74 -5.00 15.97
CA ASP A 403 -7.66 -4.35 15.26
C ASP A 403 -7.73 -4.55 13.74
N LEU A 404 -8.26 -5.68 13.25
CA LEU A 404 -8.47 -6.09 11.86
C LEU A 404 -7.19 -6.19 11.02
N VAL A 405 -6.32 -5.22 11.14
CA VAL A 405 -5.00 -5.14 10.49
C VAL A 405 -3.96 -4.77 11.53
N CYS A 406 -2.70 -4.95 11.18
CA CYS A 406 -1.58 -4.60 12.03
C CYS A 406 -1.68 -3.18 12.60
N ARG A 407 -1.48 -3.05 13.91
CA ARG A 407 -1.55 -1.79 14.66
C ARG A 407 -0.30 -0.92 14.53
N GLY A 408 0.75 -1.39 13.85
CA GLY A 408 1.91 -0.56 13.56
C GLY A 408 1.53 0.67 12.72
N PRO A 409 2.15 1.85 12.95
CA PRO A 409 1.87 3.05 12.17
C PRO A 409 1.97 2.81 10.67
N PHE A 410 0.96 3.26 9.93
CA PHE A 410 0.84 3.15 8.47
C PHE A 410 0.87 1.70 7.93
N CYS A 411 0.76 0.68 8.81
CA CYS A 411 0.78 -0.72 8.44
C CYS A 411 -0.64 -1.24 8.25
N ASN A 412 -0.93 -1.80 7.07
CA ASN A 412 -2.20 -2.46 6.74
C ASN A 412 -2.03 -3.97 6.51
N ALA A 413 -0.90 -4.54 6.95
CA ALA A 413 -0.62 -5.96 6.80
C ALA A 413 -1.59 -6.81 7.65
N PRO A 414 -1.91 -8.04 7.25
CA PRO A 414 -2.67 -8.96 8.07
C PRO A 414 -2.00 -9.21 9.43
N ILE A 415 -2.80 -9.31 10.48
CA ILE A 415 -2.32 -9.67 11.81
C ILE A 415 -1.83 -11.12 11.79
N ARG A 416 -0.61 -11.33 12.26
CA ARG A 416 -0.02 -12.67 12.42
C ARG A 416 0.09 -13.07 13.87
N GLN A 417 0.28 -12.10 14.76
CA GLN A 417 0.51 -12.33 16.18
C GLN A 417 -0.29 -11.34 17.01
N THR A 418 -0.74 -11.78 18.17
CA THR A 418 -1.24 -10.91 19.23
C THR A 418 -0.10 -10.68 20.19
N ASP A 419 0.20 -9.42 20.47
CA ASP A 419 1.37 -9.01 21.21
C ASP A 419 1.03 -7.99 22.29
N HIS A 420 1.87 -7.90 23.33
CA HIS A 420 1.73 -6.94 24.41
C HIS A 420 2.25 -5.57 24.00
N ILE A 421 1.52 -4.51 24.35
CA ILE A 421 2.00 -3.13 24.19
C ILE A 421 3.14 -2.88 25.17
N ALA A 422 2.86 -3.02 26.48
CA ALA A 422 3.86 -3.10 27.53
C ALA A 422 4.25 -4.56 27.72
N LEU A 423 5.55 -4.87 27.62
CA LEU A 423 6.07 -6.23 27.67
C LEU A 423 5.62 -6.98 28.94
N HIS A 424 5.20 -8.22 28.79
CA HIS A 424 4.86 -9.08 29.93
C HIS A 424 6.05 -9.25 30.90
N ALA A 425 7.27 -9.35 30.37
CA ALA A 425 8.50 -9.42 31.17
C ALA A 425 8.80 -8.14 31.98
N ALA A 426 8.20 -7.01 31.59
CA ALA A 426 8.28 -5.73 32.30
C ALA A 426 7.02 -5.44 33.16
N GLY A 427 6.21 -6.46 33.45
CA GLY A 427 5.01 -6.34 34.29
C GLY A 427 3.73 -6.01 33.52
N GLY A 428 3.74 -6.04 32.18
CA GLY A 428 2.54 -5.82 31.37
C GLY A 428 1.53 -6.97 31.48
N HIS A 429 0.29 -6.67 31.82
CA HIS A 429 -0.78 -7.66 31.96
C HIS A 429 -1.26 -8.20 30.62
N THR A 430 -1.68 -9.48 30.58
CA THR A 430 -2.35 -10.09 29.41
C THR A 430 -3.84 -9.76 29.43
N CYS A 431 -4.17 -8.61 28.89
CA CYS A 431 -5.56 -8.09 28.83
C CYS A 431 -5.81 -7.38 27.50
N LEU A 432 -7.06 -7.04 27.24
CA LEU A 432 -7.46 -6.37 26.00
C LEU A 432 -6.76 -5.02 25.81
N ASP A 433 -6.65 -4.24 26.88
CA ASP A 433 -6.03 -2.91 26.86
C ASP A 433 -4.53 -2.95 26.57
N ASN A 434 -3.83 -3.99 27.04
CA ASN A 434 -2.40 -4.18 26.79
C ASN A 434 -2.12 -5.07 25.56
N GLY A 435 -3.15 -5.56 24.87
CA GLY A 435 -3.02 -6.40 23.71
C GLY A 435 -3.14 -5.62 22.41
N GLN A 436 -2.38 -6.01 21.39
CA GLN A 436 -2.47 -5.48 20.02
C GLN A 436 -2.19 -6.56 18.98
N GLY A 437 -2.81 -6.41 17.80
CA GLY A 437 -2.57 -7.29 16.65
C GLY A 437 -1.42 -6.76 15.79
N LEU A 438 -0.39 -7.57 15.55
CA LEU A 438 0.78 -7.18 14.76
C LEU A 438 1.07 -8.15 13.61
N CYS A 439 1.64 -7.64 12.52
CA CYS A 439 2.29 -8.46 11.49
C CYS A 439 3.70 -8.86 11.96
N ALA A 440 4.30 -9.84 11.28
CA ALA A 440 5.65 -10.32 11.63
C ALA A 440 6.71 -9.22 11.68
N LEU A 441 6.63 -8.22 10.77
CA LEU A 441 7.59 -7.12 10.74
C LEU A 441 7.40 -6.14 11.91
N CYS A 442 6.16 -5.82 12.28
CA CYS A 442 5.88 -4.87 13.37
C CYS A 442 6.02 -5.51 14.75
N ASN A 443 6.00 -6.83 14.84
CA ASN A 443 6.18 -7.55 16.11
C ASN A 443 7.62 -7.47 16.67
N ASP A 444 8.57 -7.03 15.85
CA ASP A 444 9.98 -6.80 16.24
C ASP A 444 10.21 -5.36 16.77
N LYS A 445 9.16 -4.77 17.36
CA LYS A 445 9.12 -3.35 17.77
C LYS A 445 10.18 -2.97 18.81
N GLU A 446 10.49 -3.86 19.73
CA GLU A 446 11.47 -3.62 20.82
C GLU A 446 12.88 -3.38 20.29
N GLN A 447 13.23 -3.99 19.15
CA GLN A 447 14.54 -3.84 18.53
C GLN A 447 14.65 -2.60 17.66
N GLN A 448 13.51 -2.05 17.22
CA GLN A 448 13.45 -1.02 16.17
C GLN A 448 12.96 0.34 16.68
N LEU A 449 12.34 0.40 17.85
CA LEU A 449 11.70 1.60 18.39
C LEU A 449 12.30 1.98 19.74
N HIS A 450 12.08 3.21 20.14
CA HIS A 450 12.39 3.68 21.47
C HIS A 450 11.33 3.20 22.48
N SER A 451 10.04 3.38 22.15
CA SER A 451 8.94 2.94 23.01
C SER A 451 7.65 2.72 22.23
N VAL A 452 6.81 1.83 22.76
CA VAL A 452 5.42 1.65 22.36
C VAL A 452 4.60 1.62 23.63
N GLN A 453 3.62 2.49 23.74
CA GLN A 453 2.85 2.63 24.98
C GLN A 453 1.38 2.93 24.72
N ARG A 454 0.54 2.48 25.62
CA ARG A 454 -0.88 2.82 25.68
C ARG A 454 -1.02 4.28 26.13
N VAL A 455 -1.82 5.08 25.43
CA VAL A 455 -2.07 6.48 25.78
C VAL A 455 -3.57 6.79 25.76
N GLY A 456 -3.99 7.79 26.53
CA GLY A 456 -5.39 8.17 26.68
C GLY A 456 -6.18 7.26 27.64
N ASP A 457 -7.42 7.63 27.88
CA ASP A 457 -8.37 6.85 28.69
C ASP A 457 -9.17 5.91 27.77
N SER A 458 -9.19 4.61 28.11
CA SER A 458 -9.95 3.60 27.34
C SER A 458 -11.44 3.93 27.24
N ALA A 459 -12.00 4.57 28.26
CA ALA A 459 -13.43 4.89 28.30
C ALA A 459 -13.82 6.06 27.37
N THR A 460 -12.90 6.98 27.10
CA THR A 460 -13.19 8.18 26.30
C THR A 460 -12.49 8.19 24.95
N ASP A 461 -11.22 7.74 24.91
CA ASP A 461 -10.36 7.85 23.73
C ASP A 461 -10.30 6.57 22.91
N GLY A 462 -10.82 5.46 23.47
CA GLY A 462 -10.69 4.14 22.90
C GLY A 462 -9.27 3.57 23.03
N HIS A 463 -8.95 2.53 22.28
CA HIS A 463 -7.65 1.88 22.33
C HIS A 463 -6.62 2.62 21.46
N VAL A 464 -5.92 3.59 22.05
CA VAL A 464 -4.88 4.41 21.40
C VAL A 464 -3.50 3.95 21.81
N VAL A 465 -2.62 3.71 20.83
CA VAL A 465 -1.22 3.31 21.06
C VAL A 465 -0.30 4.35 20.46
N GLU A 466 0.61 4.89 21.25
CA GLU A 466 1.69 5.77 20.81
C GLU A 466 2.95 4.95 20.51
N TRP A 467 3.56 5.26 19.38
CA TRP A 467 4.78 4.67 18.86
C TRP A 467 5.84 5.76 18.76
N THR A 468 6.95 5.61 19.45
CA THR A 468 8.06 6.55 19.39
C THR A 468 9.26 5.87 18.74
N SER A 469 9.76 6.45 17.66
CA SER A 469 10.98 5.98 17.02
C SER A 469 12.23 6.39 17.81
N ARG A 470 13.40 5.83 17.50
CA ARG A 470 14.64 6.16 18.18
C ARG A 470 15.10 7.60 17.94
N THR A 471 14.75 8.17 16.80
CA THR A 471 15.00 9.59 16.51
C THR A 471 13.94 10.53 17.08
N GLY A 472 13.00 10.01 17.89
CA GLY A 472 11.97 10.81 18.57
C GLY A 472 10.71 11.10 17.74
N THR A 473 10.57 10.53 16.54
CA THR A 473 9.32 10.68 15.77
C THR A 473 8.19 9.93 16.46
N ARG A 474 7.09 10.62 16.81
CA ARG A 474 5.92 10.03 17.46
C ARG A 474 4.76 9.85 16.50
N ARG A 475 4.03 8.74 16.63
CA ARG A 475 2.79 8.44 15.88
C ARG A 475 1.83 7.70 16.78
N THR A 476 0.55 8.03 16.67
CA THR A 476 -0.52 7.33 17.37
C THR A 476 -1.32 6.48 16.39
N THR A 477 -1.77 5.31 16.86
CA THR A 477 -2.69 4.44 16.13
C THR A 477 -3.90 4.14 16.99
N ARG A 478 -5.09 4.10 16.39
CA ARG A 478 -6.35 3.81 17.07
C ARG A 478 -6.95 2.51 16.52
N ALA A 479 -7.70 1.79 17.35
CA ALA A 479 -8.59 0.74 16.86
C ALA A 479 -9.64 1.38 15.92
N ARG A 480 -10.14 0.60 14.97
CA ARG A 480 -11.16 1.12 14.04
C ARG A 480 -12.52 1.08 14.73
N SER A 481 -13.26 2.18 14.67
CA SER A 481 -14.67 2.17 15.05
C SER A 481 -15.46 1.32 14.07
N LEU A 482 -16.38 0.51 14.59
CA LEU A 482 -17.34 -0.27 13.82
C LEU A 482 -18.55 0.57 13.39
N VAL A 483 -18.71 1.75 14.01
CA VAL A 483 -19.83 2.64 13.74
C VAL A 483 -19.35 3.79 12.86
N THR A 484 -20.06 4.03 11.77
CA THR A 484 -19.80 5.20 10.93
C THR A 484 -20.14 6.46 11.73
N PRO A 485 -19.23 7.45 11.83
CA PRO A 485 -19.52 8.69 12.54
C PRO A 485 -20.84 9.28 12.01
N LYS A 486 -21.77 9.60 12.90
CA LYS A 486 -22.99 10.31 12.51
C LYS A 486 -22.59 11.56 11.76
N ARG A 487 -23.13 11.75 10.56
CA ARG A 487 -22.94 12.99 9.79
C ARG A 487 -23.29 14.15 10.72
N SER A 488 -22.37 15.09 10.88
CA SER A 488 -22.65 16.33 11.60
C SER A 488 -23.91 16.96 10.99
N PRO A 489 -24.90 17.38 11.78
CA PRO A 489 -26.13 17.96 11.25
C PRO A 489 -25.90 19.24 10.43
N HIS A 490 -24.68 19.79 10.44
CA HIS A 490 -24.28 20.99 9.69
C HIS A 490 -23.51 20.72 8.40
N ALA A 491 -23.35 19.48 7.95
CA ALA A 491 -22.83 19.24 6.62
C ALA A 491 -23.94 19.45 5.58
N GLU A 492 -24.04 20.66 5.04
CA GLU A 492 -24.88 20.93 3.86
C GLU A 492 -24.53 19.94 2.74
N PRO A 493 -25.55 19.33 2.09
CA PRO A 493 -25.26 18.49 0.93
C PRO A 493 -24.58 19.36 -0.14
N PRO A 494 -23.56 18.82 -0.85
CA PRO A 494 -22.89 19.59 -1.89
C PRO A 494 -23.94 20.11 -2.88
N ALA A 495 -23.95 21.40 -3.10
CA ALA A 495 -24.89 22.08 -3.99
C ALA A 495 -24.93 21.34 -5.34
N ARG A 496 -26.09 20.81 -5.71
CA ARG A 496 -26.29 20.11 -6.98
C ARG A 496 -25.91 21.07 -8.12
N SER A 497 -24.86 20.76 -8.85
CA SER A 497 -24.39 21.60 -9.92
C SER A 497 -25.51 21.87 -10.93
N PRO A 498 -25.70 23.13 -11.39
CA PRO A 498 -26.83 23.53 -12.27
C PRO A 498 -26.81 22.84 -13.64
N ARG A 499 -25.70 22.23 -14.03
CA ARG A 499 -25.51 21.64 -15.36
C ARG A 499 -26.38 20.41 -15.68
N ARG A 500 -26.93 19.69 -14.68
CA ARG A 500 -27.81 18.54 -14.94
C ARG A 500 -29.28 18.90 -15.20
N ARG A 501 -29.74 20.11 -14.91
CA ARG A 501 -31.12 20.54 -15.24
C ARG A 501 -31.32 20.92 -16.70
N ALA A 502 -30.27 21.40 -17.39
CA ALA A 502 -30.37 21.80 -18.78
C ALA A 502 -30.46 20.61 -19.76
N ALA A 503 -29.81 19.49 -19.44
CA ALA A 503 -29.82 18.30 -20.31
C ALA A 503 -31.16 17.54 -20.31
N ARG A 504 -31.95 17.63 -19.21
CA ARG A 504 -33.26 16.95 -19.13
C ARG A 504 -34.40 17.72 -19.81
N ARG A 505 -34.28 19.04 -20.00
CA ARG A 505 -35.30 19.86 -20.70
C ARG A 505 -35.21 19.75 -22.24
N ARG A 506 -34.06 19.38 -22.80
CA ARG A 506 -33.91 19.20 -24.27
C ARG A 506 -34.44 17.87 -24.82
N ARG A 507 -34.79 16.88 -23.98
CA ARG A 507 -35.30 15.57 -24.41
C ARG A 507 -36.84 15.44 -24.41
N ARG A 508 -37.59 16.54 -24.16
CA ARG A 508 -39.06 16.55 -24.25
C ARG A 508 -39.54 17.64 -25.21
N ARG A 509 -39.26 17.51 -26.50
CA ARG A 509 -40.04 18.09 -27.56
C ARG A 509 -40.57 16.98 -28.45
N PRO A 510 -41.90 16.82 -28.64
CA PRO A 510 -42.45 15.89 -29.60
C PRO A 510 -42.17 16.36 -31.04
N PRO A 511 -42.05 15.45 -32.01
CA PRO A 511 -41.87 15.85 -33.41
C PRO A 511 -43.17 16.52 -33.93
N SER A 512 -43.00 17.66 -34.56
CA SER A 512 -44.07 18.35 -35.29
C SER A 512 -44.45 17.54 -36.54
N SER A 513 -45.72 17.14 -36.63
CA SER A 513 -46.35 16.57 -37.80
C SER A 513 -46.35 17.61 -38.94
N ARG A 514 -45.66 17.35 -40.02
CA ARG A 514 -45.95 17.99 -41.33
C ARG A 514 -46.75 16.98 -42.15
N GLY A 515 -47.96 17.43 -42.54
CA GLY A 515 -48.81 16.70 -43.47
C GLY A 515 -48.26 16.78 -44.92
N PRO A 516 -48.78 15.94 -45.83
CA PRO A 516 -48.28 15.80 -47.18
C PRO A 516 -48.75 16.95 -48.08
N GLU A 517 -47.83 17.57 -48.81
CA GLU A 517 -48.17 18.44 -49.97
C GLU A 517 -48.32 17.57 -51.21
N VAL A 518 -49.44 17.79 -51.86
CA VAL A 518 -49.85 17.24 -53.16
C VAL A 518 -49.17 18.03 -54.26
N PRO A 519 -48.64 17.45 -55.33
CA PRO A 519 -48.12 18.18 -56.50
C PRO A 519 -49.23 18.54 -57.43
N ALA A 520 -49.25 19.82 -57.90
CA ALA A 520 -50.05 20.26 -59.02
C ALA A 520 -49.13 20.52 -60.20
N SER A 521 -49.52 19.82 -61.34
CA SER A 521 -49.26 20.05 -62.75
C SER A 521 -47.90 20.61 -63.17
#